data_a69754105bf0fcbf27bcbb2927070414
#
_entry.id   a69754105bf0fcbf27bcbb2927070414
#
_cell.length_a   1.000
_cell.length_b   1.000
_cell.length_c   1.000
_cell.angle_alpha   90.00
_cell.angle_beta   90.00
_cell.angle_gamma   90.00
#
_symmetry.space_group_name_H-M   'P 1'
#
loop_
_entity.id
_entity.type
_entity.pdbx_description
1 polymer ?
#
loop_
_entity_poly.entity_id
_entity_poly.type
_entity_poly.pdbx_seq_one_letter_code
_entity_poly.pdbx_strand_id
1 'polypeptide(L)'
;IDWLMEKGYELLPGYPVHGIAHEPYSKPRYYWSAGRGIAILEVMRPMFMEAVSAGKVDLLLERRAVEIQTEASGAVSAVLVADSGGKHNAWRARNVLLASGGYASNPRMYQQFSGLPKFLDGSYQFAQGDGIGLAKSVGGYVRNADKFLTNFGVVLATTKIPSTRL
;
A
#
# COMPACT_ATOMS: atom_id res chain seq x y z
N ILE A 1 -13.62 -2.24 -11.69
CA ILE A 1 -13.83 -0.81 -11.94
C ILE A 1 -15.33 -0.47 -11.93
N ASP A 2 -16.17 -1.31 -12.52
CA ASP A 2 -17.61 -1.09 -12.65
C ASP A 2 -18.27 -0.80 -11.29
N TRP A 3 -17.96 -1.60 -10.28
CA TRP A 3 -18.43 -1.35 -8.93
C TRP A 3 -18.03 0.03 -8.38
N LEU A 4 -16.83 0.52 -8.67
CA LEU A 4 -16.42 1.88 -8.27
C LEU A 4 -17.23 2.95 -9.01
N MET A 5 -17.49 2.72 -10.30
CA MET A 5 -18.29 3.63 -11.12
C MET A 5 -19.74 3.67 -10.65
N GLU A 6 -20.33 2.53 -10.31
CA GLU A 6 -21.66 2.45 -9.67
C GLU A 6 -21.74 3.21 -8.34
N LYS A 7 -20.58 3.37 -7.66
CA LYS A 7 -20.46 4.12 -6.40
C LYS A 7 -20.03 5.58 -6.58
N GLY A 8 -19.99 6.07 -7.82
CA GLY A 8 -19.70 7.46 -8.12
C GLY A 8 -18.26 7.78 -8.51
N TYR A 9 -17.44 6.76 -8.82
CA TYR A 9 -16.12 7.01 -9.39
C TYR A 9 -16.26 7.45 -10.84
N GLU A 10 -15.80 8.65 -11.16
CA GLU A 10 -15.88 9.23 -12.51
C GLU A 10 -14.54 9.12 -13.23
N LEU A 11 -14.60 8.64 -14.47
CA LEU A 11 -13.46 8.60 -15.36
C LEU A 11 -13.30 9.92 -16.12
N LEU A 12 -12.08 10.28 -16.44
CA LEU A 12 -11.84 11.35 -17.41
C LEU A 12 -12.41 10.97 -18.79
N PRO A 13 -12.87 11.94 -19.57
CA PRO A 13 -13.34 11.70 -20.93
C PRO A 13 -12.28 10.95 -21.77
N GLY A 14 -12.73 9.95 -22.53
CA GLY A 14 -11.86 9.13 -23.35
C GLY A 14 -11.16 7.95 -22.64
N TYR A 15 -11.34 7.78 -21.34
CA TYR A 15 -10.85 6.61 -20.60
C TYR A 15 -11.93 5.50 -20.52
N PRO A 16 -11.52 4.21 -20.50
CA PRO A 16 -10.14 3.69 -20.41
C PRO A 16 -9.38 3.79 -21.74
N VAL A 17 -8.06 3.86 -21.64
CA VAL A 17 -7.14 3.84 -22.77
C VAL A 17 -6.24 2.59 -22.75
N HIS A 18 -5.51 2.33 -23.85
CA HIS A 18 -4.58 1.18 -23.96
C HIS A 18 -3.36 1.28 -23.05
N GLY A 19 -3.09 2.44 -22.50
CA GLY A 19 -1.94 2.74 -21.67
C GLY A 19 -1.25 4.01 -22.14
N ILE A 20 -0.31 4.47 -21.34
CA ILE A 20 0.48 5.68 -21.61
C ILE A 20 1.96 5.30 -21.55
N ALA A 21 2.73 5.80 -22.51
CA ALA A 21 4.19 5.61 -22.58
C ALA A 21 4.59 4.12 -22.61
N HIS A 22 5.19 3.63 -21.55
CA HIS A 22 5.79 2.29 -21.44
C HIS A 22 4.82 1.19 -20.97
N GLU A 23 3.54 1.46 -20.90
CA GLU A 23 2.50 0.51 -20.47
C GLU A 23 1.49 0.22 -21.60
N PRO A 24 1.93 -0.36 -22.72
CA PRO A 24 1.04 -0.64 -23.84
C PRO A 24 0.20 -1.89 -23.55
N TYR A 25 -1.03 -1.71 -23.20
CA TYR A 25 -1.97 -2.82 -23.04
C TYR A 25 -2.64 -3.20 -24.37
N SER A 26 -2.85 -4.48 -24.60
CA SER A 26 -3.57 -5.01 -25.77
C SER A 26 -5.06 -4.65 -25.79
N LYS A 27 -5.61 -4.30 -24.60
CA LYS A 27 -6.99 -3.84 -24.43
C LYS A 27 -6.99 -2.58 -23.59
N PRO A 28 -7.96 -1.65 -23.78
CA PRO A 28 -8.12 -0.48 -22.92
C PRO A 28 -8.37 -0.92 -21.46
N ARG A 29 -7.41 -0.66 -20.58
CA ARG A 29 -7.49 -1.01 -19.16
C ARG A 29 -6.81 0.01 -18.25
N TYR A 30 -6.35 1.09 -18.81
CA TYR A 30 -5.78 2.19 -18.07
C TYR A 30 -6.90 3.19 -17.75
N TYR A 31 -7.30 3.24 -16.51
CA TYR A 31 -8.40 4.04 -16.00
C TYR A 31 -7.84 5.24 -15.25
N TRP A 32 -8.35 6.41 -15.53
CA TRP A 32 -7.90 7.63 -14.89
C TRP A 32 -9.06 8.54 -14.52
N SER A 33 -8.97 9.19 -13.35
CA SER A 33 -9.91 10.17 -12.85
C SER A 33 -9.20 11.51 -12.63
N ALA A 34 -9.94 12.62 -12.69
CA ALA A 34 -9.42 13.94 -12.37
C ALA A 34 -8.84 14.01 -10.95
N GLY A 35 -9.47 13.35 -9.99
CA GLY A 35 -9.01 13.22 -8.61
C GLY A 35 -7.86 12.22 -8.42
N ARG A 36 -7.42 11.53 -9.48
CA ARG A 36 -6.35 10.52 -9.42
C ARG A 36 -6.67 9.44 -8.37
N GLY A 37 -5.67 9.01 -7.59
CA GLY A 37 -5.89 8.02 -6.52
C GLY A 37 -6.80 8.51 -5.38
N ILE A 38 -6.91 9.81 -5.17
CA ILE A 38 -7.80 10.39 -4.15
C ILE A 38 -9.26 10.13 -4.50
N ALA A 39 -9.65 10.14 -5.78
CA ALA A 39 -11.03 9.86 -6.18
C ALA A 39 -11.54 8.50 -5.71
N ILE A 40 -10.66 7.49 -5.64
CA ILE A 40 -11.03 6.17 -5.09
C ILE A 40 -11.33 6.28 -3.59
N LEU A 41 -10.53 7.06 -2.86
CA LEU A 41 -10.74 7.27 -1.43
C LEU A 41 -12.02 8.06 -1.16
N GLU A 42 -12.37 9.02 -2.01
CA GLU A 42 -13.60 9.80 -1.91
C GLU A 42 -14.86 8.91 -2.07
N VAL A 43 -14.79 7.91 -2.95
CA VAL A 43 -15.86 6.91 -3.12
C VAL A 43 -15.93 5.94 -1.95
N MET A 44 -14.77 5.45 -1.48
CA MET A 44 -14.74 4.38 -0.48
C MET A 44 -14.89 4.88 0.96
N ARG A 45 -14.42 6.09 1.26
CA ARG A 45 -14.44 6.65 2.62
C ARG A 45 -15.82 6.71 3.24
N PRO A 46 -16.88 7.21 2.58
CA PRO A 46 -18.21 7.25 3.17
C PRO A 46 -18.73 5.86 3.57
N MET A 47 -18.55 4.87 2.71
CA MET A 47 -18.95 3.48 2.95
C MET A 47 -18.19 2.86 4.14
N PHE A 48 -16.89 3.14 4.22
CA PHE A 48 -16.06 2.70 5.34
C PHE A 48 -16.53 3.35 6.66
N MET A 49 -16.74 4.66 6.65
CA MET A 49 -17.19 5.38 7.85
C MET A 49 -18.60 4.98 8.28
N GLU A 50 -19.47 4.64 7.35
CA GLU A 50 -20.77 4.03 7.66
C GLU A 50 -20.61 2.70 8.39
N ALA A 51 -19.72 1.83 7.92
CA ALA A 51 -19.43 0.55 8.56
C ALA A 51 -18.84 0.73 9.98
N VAL A 52 -17.96 1.73 10.17
CA VAL A 52 -17.44 2.10 11.48
C VAL A 52 -18.57 2.57 12.40
N SER A 53 -19.42 3.50 11.92
CA SER A 53 -20.54 4.05 12.69
C SER A 53 -21.58 2.99 13.07
N ALA A 54 -21.75 1.97 12.21
CA ALA A 54 -22.63 0.84 12.45
C ALA A 54 -22.02 -0.25 13.36
N GLY A 55 -20.80 -0.05 13.89
CA GLY A 55 -20.10 -1.01 14.75
C GLY A 55 -19.68 -2.30 14.02
N LYS A 56 -19.63 -2.29 12.69
CA LYS A 56 -19.16 -3.44 11.87
C LYS A 56 -17.64 -3.45 11.70
N VAL A 57 -17.00 -2.32 11.95
CA VAL A 57 -15.56 -2.12 11.81
C VAL A 57 -15.06 -1.31 12.98
N ASP A 58 -14.02 -1.79 13.64
CA ASP A 58 -13.26 -1.03 14.64
C ASP A 58 -12.06 -0.37 13.95
N LEU A 59 -12.06 0.96 13.86
CA LEU A 59 -10.95 1.72 13.33
C LEU A 59 -9.97 2.09 14.45
N LEU A 60 -8.79 1.51 14.42
CA LEU A 60 -7.74 1.77 15.40
C LEU A 60 -6.65 2.63 14.77
N LEU A 61 -6.63 3.90 15.12
CA LEU A 61 -5.59 4.83 14.67
C LEU A 61 -4.41 4.83 15.65
N GLU A 62 -3.26 5.33 15.20
CA GLU A 62 -2.02 5.42 15.98
C GLU A 62 -1.63 4.07 16.60
N ARG A 63 -1.80 3.01 15.81
CA ARG A 63 -1.48 1.65 16.21
C ARG A 63 -0.58 1.03 15.17
N ARG A 64 0.49 0.40 15.64
CA ARG A 64 1.45 -0.31 14.78
C ARG A 64 1.36 -1.81 15.04
N ALA A 65 1.05 -2.60 14.03
CA ALA A 65 1.19 -4.04 14.10
C ALA A 65 2.68 -4.39 14.16
N VAL A 66 3.09 -5.14 15.18
CA VAL A 66 4.50 -5.48 15.44
C VAL A 66 4.78 -6.96 15.31
N GLU A 67 3.76 -7.81 15.45
CA GLU A 67 3.91 -9.27 15.38
C GLU A 67 2.58 -9.90 14.94
N ILE A 68 2.66 -10.97 14.16
CA ILE A 68 1.54 -11.88 13.94
C ILE A 68 1.79 -13.12 14.80
N GLN A 69 0.87 -13.42 15.69
CA GLN A 69 0.95 -14.58 16.56
C GLN A 69 0.25 -15.77 15.93
N THR A 70 0.87 -16.93 16.07
CA THR A 70 0.33 -18.19 15.55
C THR A 70 0.24 -19.24 16.66
N GLU A 71 -0.67 -20.17 16.49
CA GLU A 71 -0.76 -21.39 17.30
C GLU A 71 0.31 -22.41 16.90
N ALA A 72 0.47 -23.47 17.65
CA ALA A 72 1.37 -24.58 17.31
C ALA A 72 1.05 -25.23 15.96
N SER A 73 -0.19 -25.15 15.49
CA SER A 73 -0.63 -25.57 14.17
C SER A 73 -0.16 -24.70 13.01
N GLY A 74 0.40 -23.51 13.33
CA GLY A 74 0.71 -22.45 12.35
C GLY A 74 -0.47 -21.54 12.00
N ALA A 75 -1.67 -21.81 12.52
CA ALA A 75 -2.82 -20.92 12.29
C ALA A 75 -2.64 -19.60 13.01
N VAL A 76 -3.04 -18.50 12.35
CA VAL A 76 -3.03 -17.18 12.97
C VAL A 76 -3.99 -17.14 14.16
N SER A 77 -3.55 -16.58 15.28
CA SER A 77 -4.34 -16.43 16.51
C SER A 77 -4.58 -14.97 16.90
N ALA A 78 -3.59 -14.12 16.68
CA ALA A 78 -3.67 -12.70 17.05
C ALA A 78 -2.68 -11.84 16.25
N VAL A 79 -2.88 -10.52 16.34
CA VAL A 79 -1.89 -9.50 15.96
C VAL A 79 -1.51 -8.74 17.22
N LEU A 80 -0.21 -8.67 17.52
CA LEU A 80 0.31 -7.81 18.55
C LEU A 80 0.46 -6.40 17.99
N VAL A 81 -0.12 -5.44 18.69
CA VAL A 81 -0.20 -4.05 18.24
C VAL A 81 0.37 -3.14 19.34
N ALA A 82 1.33 -2.31 18.97
CA ALA A 82 1.86 -1.26 19.83
C ALA A 82 1.05 0.04 19.68
N ASP A 83 0.78 0.71 20.77
CA ASP A 83 0.23 2.06 20.77
C ASP A 83 1.35 3.13 20.76
N SER A 84 0.97 4.40 20.71
CA SER A 84 1.90 5.53 20.72
C SER A 84 2.77 5.63 21.98
N GLY A 85 2.32 5.06 23.08
CA GLY A 85 3.06 4.95 24.35
C GLY A 85 3.96 3.72 24.43
N GLY A 86 3.99 2.88 23.37
CA GLY A 86 4.78 1.64 23.34
C GLY A 86 4.14 0.46 24.08
N LYS A 87 2.92 0.60 24.59
CA LYS A 87 2.20 -0.51 25.21
C LYS A 87 1.69 -1.47 24.12
N HIS A 88 1.92 -2.75 24.34
CA HIS A 88 1.51 -3.81 23.44
C HIS A 88 0.18 -4.42 23.88
N ASN A 89 -0.71 -4.64 22.90
CA ASN A 89 -1.99 -5.32 23.09
C ASN A 89 -2.15 -6.38 21.99
N ALA A 90 -2.58 -7.57 22.37
CA ALA A 90 -2.89 -8.65 21.43
C ALA A 90 -4.36 -8.57 20.99
N TRP A 91 -4.57 -8.47 19.69
CA TRP A 91 -5.89 -8.48 19.07
C TRP A 91 -6.11 -9.83 18.41
N ARG A 92 -7.04 -10.61 18.95
CA ARG A 92 -7.37 -11.95 18.41
C ARG A 92 -8.02 -11.83 17.06
N ALA A 93 -7.52 -12.61 16.09
CA ALA A 93 -8.05 -12.66 14.75
C ALA A 93 -7.86 -14.06 14.15
N ARG A 94 -8.85 -14.55 13.44
CA ARG A 94 -8.74 -15.79 12.67
C ARG A 94 -8.02 -15.60 11.33
N ASN A 95 -8.09 -14.41 10.79
CA ASN A 95 -7.45 -14.03 9.53
C ASN A 95 -6.87 -12.63 9.65
N VAL A 96 -5.75 -12.39 8.98
CA VAL A 96 -5.09 -11.09 8.92
C VAL A 96 -4.87 -10.71 7.46
N LEU A 97 -5.35 -9.55 7.06
CA LEU A 97 -5.08 -8.96 5.76
C LEU A 97 -4.00 -7.89 5.90
N LEU A 98 -2.87 -8.09 5.24
CA LEU A 98 -1.79 -7.11 5.19
C LEU A 98 -1.97 -6.19 3.97
N ALA A 99 -2.34 -4.94 4.21
CA ALA A 99 -2.56 -3.93 3.17
C ALA A 99 -1.69 -2.68 3.40
N SER A 100 -0.54 -2.84 4.06
CA SER A 100 0.36 -1.75 4.50
C SER A 100 1.28 -1.19 3.41
N GLY A 101 1.07 -1.56 2.15
CA GLY A 101 1.88 -1.09 1.03
C GLY A 101 3.23 -1.81 0.90
N GLY A 102 4.11 -1.22 0.12
CA GLY A 102 5.42 -1.77 -0.21
C GLY A 102 6.56 -1.24 0.66
N TYR A 103 7.79 -1.38 0.15
CA TYR A 103 9.02 -1.04 0.86
C TYR A 103 9.83 0.09 0.19
N ALA A 104 9.23 0.81 -0.75
CA ALA A 104 9.95 1.75 -1.60
C ALA A 104 10.66 2.88 -0.81
N SER A 105 10.20 3.23 0.39
CA SER A 105 10.86 4.21 1.28
C SER A 105 11.74 3.59 2.37
N ASN A 106 12.02 2.28 2.29
CA ASN A 106 12.97 1.62 3.18
C ASN A 106 14.29 1.34 2.43
N PRO A 107 15.36 2.14 2.65
CA PRO A 107 16.60 1.99 1.90
C PRO A 107 17.28 0.62 2.09
N ARG A 108 17.18 0.07 3.30
CA ARG A 108 17.78 -1.25 3.60
C ARG A 108 17.06 -2.37 2.86
N MET A 109 15.72 -2.37 2.89
CA MET A 109 14.94 -3.39 2.21
C MET A 109 15.03 -3.22 0.69
N TYR A 110 15.08 -1.98 0.20
CA TYR A 110 15.33 -1.70 -1.21
C TYR A 110 16.66 -2.29 -1.66
N GLN A 111 17.74 -2.02 -0.94
CA GLN A 111 19.07 -2.58 -1.26
C GLN A 111 19.10 -4.10 -1.16
N GLN A 112 18.44 -4.66 -0.15
CA GLN A 112 18.35 -6.12 0.03
C GLN A 112 17.70 -6.82 -1.17
N PHE A 113 16.65 -6.24 -1.73
CA PHE A 113 15.91 -6.86 -2.82
C PHE A 113 16.45 -6.50 -4.21
N SER A 114 16.88 -5.27 -4.42
CA SER A 114 17.36 -4.80 -5.72
C SER A 114 18.85 -5.01 -5.94
N GLY A 115 19.64 -5.20 -4.88
CA GLY A 115 21.10 -5.17 -4.93
C GLY A 115 21.69 -3.77 -5.13
N LEU A 116 20.85 -2.74 -5.24
CA LEU A 116 21.26 -1.38 -5.55
C LEU A 116 21.01 -0.42 -4.38
N PRO A 117 21.87 0.58 -4.16
CA PRO A 117 21.59 1.63 -3.19
C PRO A 117 20.44 2.49 -3.68
N LYS A 118 19.64 3.00 -2.76
CA LYS A 118 18.59 3.97 -3.07
C LYS A 118 19.16 5.38 -3.06
N PHE A 119 19.15 6.05 -4.21
CA PHE A 119 19.72 7.38 -4.38
C PHE A 119 18.74 8.52 -4.10
N LEU A 120 17.48 8.33 -4.49
CA LEU A 120 16.42 9.33 -4.35
C LEU A 120 15.16 8.70 -3.79
N ASP A 121 14.47 9.43 -2.92
CA ASP A 121 13.19 9.02 -2.38
C ASP A 121 12.06 9.93 -2.90
N GLY A 122 11.38 9.46 -3.94
CA GLY A 122 10.12 10.03 -4.43
C GLY A 122 8.90 9.20 -4.02
N SER A 123 9.12 8.19 -3.17
CA SER A 123 8.09 7.27 -2.74
C SER A 123 7.30 7.81 -1.54
N TYR A 124 6.15 7.21 -1.29
CA TYR A 124 5.39 7.49 -0.08
C TYR A 124 6.20 7.11 1.17
N GLN A 125 6.48 8.08 2.02
CA GLN A 125 7.43 7.95 3.15
C GLN A 125 7.10 6.79 4.12
N PHE A 126 5.84 6.39 4.22
CA PHE A 126 5.41 5.27 5.06
C PHE A 126 5.45 3.91 4.36
N ALA A 127 5.91 3.83 3.11
CA ALA A 127 6.14 2.57 2.40
C ALA A 127 7.44 1.89 2.92
N GLN A 128 7.40 1.44 4.17
CA GLN A 128 8.54 0.92 4.91
C GLN A 128 8.69 -0.61 4.85
N GLY A 129 7.68 -1.31 4.30
CA GLY A 129 7.72 -2.77 4.16
C GLY A 129 7.32 -3.53 5.42
N ASP A 130 6.64 -2.90 6.37
CA ASP A 130 6.23 -3.52 7.63
C ASP A 130 5.43 -4.80 7.41
N GLY A 131 4.46 -4.79 6.48
CA GLY A 131 3.67 -5.98 6.13
C GLY A 131 4.51 -7.12 5.53
N ILE A 132 5.56 -6.80 4.78
CA ILE A 132 6.48 -7.81 4.25
C ILE A 132 7.24 -8.47 5.40
N GLY A 133 7.70 -7.68 6.37
CA GLY A 133 8.36 -8.18 7.58
C GLY A 133 7.44 -9.11 8.38
N LEU A 134 6.21 -8.66 8.63
CA LEU A 134 5.19 -9.45 9.33
C LEU A 134 4.84 -10.76 8.60
N ALA A 135 4.68 -10.73 7.28
CA ALA A 135 4.43 -11.95 6.51
C ALA A 135 5.58 -12.94 6.60
N LYS A 136 6.83 -12.46 6.52
CA LYS A 136 8.02 -13.30 6.64
C LYS A 136 8.16 -13.94 8.02
N SER A 137 7.77 -13.27 9.08
CA SER A 137 7.85 -13.82 10.45
C SER A 137 6.97 -15.05 10.67
N VAL A 138 5.95 -15.22 9.85
CA VAL A 138 5.03 -16.38 9.90
C VAL A 138 5.18 -17.33 8.70
N GLY A 139 6.35 -17.37 8.08
CA GLY A 139 6.69 -18.30 7.00
C GLY A 139 6.39 -17.79 5.58
N GLY A 140 5.97 -16.54 5.42
CA GLY A 140 5.83 -15.93 4.11
C GLY A 140 7.16 -15.68 3.40
N TYR A 141 7.15 -15.65 2.08
CA TYR A 141 8.34 -15.34 1.28
C TYR A 141 8.05 -14.28 0.21
N VAL A 142 9.10 -13.59 -0.21
CA VAL A 142 9.01 -12.61 -1.29
C VAL A 142 9.38 -13.27 -2.61
N ARG A 143 8.44 -13.29 -3.55
CA ARG A 143 8.66 -13.82 -4.89
C ARG A 143 9.13 -12.72 -5.82
N ASN A 144 10.09 -13.03 -6.72
CA ASN A 144 10.67 -12.10 -7.70
C ASN A 144 11.22 -10.81 -7.04
N ALA A 145 11.87 -10.95 -5.90
CA ALA A 145 12.46 -9.82 -5.18
C ALA A 145 13.53 -9.08 -5.98
N ASP A 146 14.15 -9.76 -6.94
CA ASP A 146 15.14 -9.25 -7.91
C ASP A 146 14.51 -8.43 -9.05
N LYS A 147 13.19 -8.42 -9.16
CA LYS A 147 12.45 -7.73 -10.23
C LYS A 147 11.69 -6.56 -9.66
N PHE A 148 12.04 -5.39 -10.09
CA PHE A 148 11.34 -4.16 -9.70
C PHE A 148 11.21 -3.24 -10.91
N LEU A 149 10.12 -2.50 -10.95
CA LEU A 149 9.90 -1.45 -11.92
C LEU A 149 10.35 -0.12 -11.32
N THR A 150 11.22 0.57 -12.02
CA THR A 150 11.66 1.92 -11.64
C THR A 150 11.39 2.90 -12.77
N ASN A 151 11.13 4.15 -12.42
CA ASN A 151 11.06 5.22 -13.38
C ASN A 151 12.47 5.71 -13.75
N PHE A 152 12.63 6.27 -14.97
CA PHE A 152 13.90 6.76 -15.49
C PHE A 152 14.51 7.95 -14.75
N GLY A 153 13.99 8.27 -13.60
CA GLY A 153 14.53 9.30 -12.76
C GLY A 153 13.54 10.42 -12.47
N VAL A 154 13.94 11.27 -11.57
CA VAL A 154 13.26 12.50 -11.20
C VAL A 154 14.19 13.67 -11.51
N VAL A 155 13.67 14.67 -12.18
CA VAL A 155 14.37 15.95 -12.29
C VAL A 155 14.19 16.66 -10.95
N LEU A 156 15.31 16.92 -10.27
CA LEU A 156 15.27 17.75 -9.08
C LEU A 156 14.88 19.18 -9.51
N ALA A 157 13.75 19.65 -9.03
CA ALA A 157 13.44 21.06 -9.10
C ALA A 157 14.52 21.83 -8.32
N THR A 158 14.84 23.01 -8.75
CA THR A 158 15.83 23.90 -8.10
C THR A 158 15.46 24.28 -6.66
N THR A 159 14.26 24.01 -6.24
CA THR A 159 13.78 24.06 -4.86
C THR A 159 13.99 22.70 -4.20
N LYS A 160 14.45 22.68 -2.99
CA LYS A 160 14.89 21.53 -2.15
C LYS A 160 13.96 20.31 -2.05
N ILE A 161 12.91 20.22 -2.84
CA ILE A 161 11.93 19.11 -2.82
C ILE A 161 12.02 18.38 -4.15
N PRO A 162 12.30 17.06 -4.13
CA PRO A 162 12.23 16.25 -5.34
C PRO A 162 10.82 16.32 -5.92
N SER A 163 10.71 16.81 -7.14
CA SER A 163 9.45 16.79 -7.87
C SER A 163 9.32 15.44 -8.58
N THR A 164 8.30 14.69 -8.25
CA THR A 164 7.92 13.47 -8.98
C THR A 164 7.06 13.77 -10.22
N ARG A 165 6.98 15.04 -10.61
CA ARG A 165 6.24 15.39 -11.83
C ARG A 165 7.14 15.14 -13.03
N LEU A 166 6.77 14.09 -13.75
CA LEU A 166 7.07 13.96 -15.18
C LEU A 166 6.06 14.76 -15.97
#